data_3ca2106925d578851cb5fdbe2ef7b775
#
_entry.id   3ca2106925d578851cb5fdbe2ef7b775
#
_cell.length_a   1.000
_cell.length_b   1.000
_cell.length_c   1.000
_cell.angle_alpha   90.00
_cell.angle_beta   90.00
_cell.angle_gamma   90.00
#
_symmetry.space_group_name_H-M   'P 1'
#
loop_
_entity.id
_entity.type
_entity.pdbx_description
1 polymer ?
#
loop_
_entity_poly.entity_id
_entity_poly.type
_entity_poly.pdbx_seq_one_letter_code
_entity_poly.pdbx_strand_id
1 'polypeptide(L)'
;MNLVFSFDEGYAEVFKVLLHSLYLNNKETRFNIYLLHDEMLSEALEDLQRHIEYYKYNFFPIDCRKYLEESENFRINRYYTIEMYLWLFAPYLLPKEVDRALYLDADIVNMNSVKDFYSQDFEDRLFVAMDYKIKNQIIQPFNNLRLRTKDADNYFNTGIVLMNIQKLREERTAKEISEAVVDNKAILILPDQDVFNYLYHDEIKENSWEIYNVDPRLYQVFQLINPETYNLGWVEDEVVFIHFAGKHKPWVEREKYKWDLGKYYFEFEKMLMDTYTERESDRIDGRTF
;
A
#
# COMPACT_ATOMS: atom_id res chain seq x y z
N MET A 1 7.27 -11.38 -8.34
CA MET A 1 7.11 -9.91 -8.16
C MET A 1 7.42 -9.56 -6.72
N ASN A 2 8.02 -8.39 -6.46
CA ASN A 2 8.39 -7.94 -5.13
C ASN A 2 7.32 -6.98 -4.61
N LEU A 3 6.68 -7.33 -3.50
CA LEU A 3 5.69 -6.49 -2.81
C LEU A 3 6.29 -6.01 -1.49
N VAL A 4 6.10 -4.74 -1.19
CA VAL A 4 6.56 -4.09 0.06
C VAL A 4 5.35 -3.64 0.85
N PHE A 5 5.39 -3.91 2.14
CA PHE A 5 4.38 -3.52 3.11
C PHE A 5 5.05 -2.87 4.31
N SER A 6 4.33 -1.97 4.97
CA SER A 6 4.74 -1.41 6.25
C SER A 6 3.52 -1.19 7.13
N PHE A 7 3.41 -1.96 8.21
CA PHE A 7 2.30 -1.88 9.16
C PHE A 7 2.68 -2.49 10.50
N ASP A 8 1.93 -2.13 11.54
CA ASP A 8 2.01 -2.69 12.87
C ASP A 8 1.11 -3.95 13.04
N GLU A 9 1.19 -4.59 14.22
CA GLU A 9 0.41 -5.79 14.52
C GLU A 9 -1.11 -5.60 14.38
N GLY A 10 -1.61 -4.39 14.58
CA GLY A 10 -3.04 -4.07 14.46
C GLY A 10 -3.59 -4.28 13.04
N TYR A 11 -2.71 -4.25 12.04
CA TYR A 11 -3.09 -4.47 10.64
C TYR A 11 -2.84 -5.90 10.13
N ALA A 12 -2.29 -6.81 10.95
CA ALA A 12 -1.96 -8.17 10.51
C ALA A 12 -3.16 -8.93 9.92
N GLU A 13 -4.32 -8.87 10.59
CA GLU A 13 -5.54 -9.55 10.11
C GLU A 13 -6.10 -8.91 8.83
N VAL A 14 -6.03 -7.59 8.72
CA VAL A 14 -6.43 -6.84 7.51
C VAL A 14 -5.53 -7.22 6.33
N PHE A 15 -4.22 -7.28 6.57
CA PHE A 15 -3.25 -7.72 5.58
C PHE A 15 -3.50 -9.15 5.07
N LYS A 16 -3.94 -10.07 5.93
CA LYS A 16 -4.29 -11.44 5.49
C LYS A 16 -5.44 -11.45 4.48
N VAL A 17 -6.42 -10.53 4.61
CA VAL A 17 -7.51 -10.36 3.63
C VAL A 17 -6.97 -9.86 2.30
N LEU A 18 -6.10 -8.83 2.32
CA LEU A 18 -5.41 -8.36 1.12
C LEU A 18 -4.61 -9.49 0.46
N LEU A 19 -3.82 -10.24 1.24
CA LEU A 19 -3.00 -11.32 0.71
C LEU A 19 -3.84 -12.44 0.08
N HIS A 20 -4.98 -12.75 0.69
CA HIS A 20 -5.94 -13.72 0.14
C HIS A 20 -6.52 -13.23 -1.20
N SER A 21 -6.91 -11.96 -1.29
CA SER A 21 -7.39 -11.37 -2.54
C SER A 21 -6.32 -11.38 -3.65
N LEU A 22 -5.06 -11.07 -3.30
CA LEU A 22 -3.93 -11.19 -4.22
C LEU A 22 -3.75 -12.61 -4.72
N TYR A 23 -3.84 -13.61 -3.85
CA TYR A 23 -3.73 -15.02 -4.22
C TYR A 23 -4.83 -15.44 -5.20
N LEU A 24 -6.08 -15.05 -4.94
CA LEU A 24 -7.22 -15.44 -5.79
C LEU A 24 -7.13 -14.85 -7.20
N ASN A 25 -6.64 -13.62 -7.32
CA ASN A 25 -6.63 -12.88 -8.58
C ASN A 25 -5.28 -12.92 -9.33
N ASN A 26 -4.25 -13.61 -8.76
CA ASN A 26 -2.92 -13.72 -9.37
C ASN A 26 -2.32 -15.13 -9.25
N LYS A 27 -3.09 -16.16 -9.56
CA LYS A 27 -2.73 -17.58 -9.34
C LYS A 27 -1.41 -18.01 -9.99
N GLU A 28 -1.08 -17.41 -11.13
CA GLU A 28 0.16 -17.71 -11.88
C GLU A 28 1.37 -16.92 -11.37
N THR A 29 1.17 -15.99 -10.42
CA THR A 29 2.21 -15.08 -9.92
C THR A 29 2.78 -15.58 -8.59
N ARG A 30 4.10 -15.52 -8.46
CA ARG A 30 4.80 -15.72 -7.19
C ARG A 30 5.23 -14.37 -6.64
N PHE A 31 4.88 -14.13 -5.38
CA PHE A 31 5.25 -12.89 -4.69
C PHE A 31 6.38 -13.13 -3.70
N ASN A 32 7.31 -12.19 -3.67
CA ASN A 32 8.22 -11.97 -2.55
C ASN A 32 7.61 -10.86 -1.70
N ILE A 33 7.27 -11.15 -0.46
CA ILE A 33 6.60 -10.26 0.47
C ILE A 33 7.66 -9.70 1.42
N TYR A 34 7.94 -8.41 1.33
CA TYR A 34 8.83 -7.69 2.23
C TYR A 34 7.99 -6.89 3.21
N LEU A 35 8.07 -7.21 4.50
CA LEU A 35 7.41 -6.46 5.56
C LEU A 35 8.43 -5.64 6.32
N LEU A 36 8.34 -4.32 6.18
CA LEU A 36 9.13 -3.36 6.95
C LEU A 36 8.40 -3.07 8.26
N HIS A 37 9.02 -3.35 9.40
CA HIS A 37 8.37 -3.21 10.71
C HIS A 37 9.32 -2.62 11.76
N ASP A 38 8.72 -2.06 12.81
CA ASP A 38 9.36 -1.62 14.02
C ASP A 38 8.75 -2.40 15.21
N GLU A 39 9.57 -3.21 15.88
CA GLU A 39 9.21 -3.99 17.09
C GLU A 39 8.02 -4.97 16.98
N MET A 40 7.67 -5.49 15.79
CA MET A 40 6.62 -6.49 15.70
C MET A 40 6.96 -7.77 16.50
N LEU A 41 6.02 -8.28 17.27
CA LEU A 41 6.22 -9.48 18.09
C LEU A 41 6.55 -10.71 17.24
N SER A 42 7.47 -11.55 17.73
CA SER A 42 7.87 -12.79 17.03
C SER A 42 6.69 -13.70 16.70
N GLU A 43 5.72 -13.80 17.62
CA GLU A 43 4.52 -14.61 17.43
C GLU A 43 3.66 -14.11 16.25
N ALA A 44 3.51 -12.78 16.11
CA ALA A 44 2.79 -12.19 14.99
C ALA A 44 3.52 -12.42 13.66
N LEU A 45 4.86 -12.30 13.64
CA LEU A 45 5.67 -12.60 12.46
C LEU A 45 5.60 -14.07 12.05
N GLU A 46 5.65 -15.00 13.03
CA GLU A 46 5.49 -16.43 12.76
C GLU A 46 4.11 -16.78 12.21
N ASP A 47 3.07 -16.11 12.71
CA ASP A 47 1.71 -16.29 12.20
C ASP A 47 1.57 -15.80 10.76
N LEU A 48 2.09 -14.61 10.47
CA LEU A 48 2.15 -14.07 9.11
C LEU A 48 2.97 -14.99 8.18
N GLN A 49 4.12 -15.50 8.65
CA GLN A 49 4.94 -16.41 7.87
C GLN A 49 4.17 -17.67 7.48
N ARG A 50 3.52 -18.34 8.44
CA ARG A 50 2.68 -19.53 8.16
C ARG A 50 1.59 -19.23 7.12
N HIS A 51 0.99 -18.05 7.23
CA HIS A 51 -0.08 -17.64 6.33
C HIS A 51 0.43 -17.36 4.91
N ILE A 52 1.57 -16.67 4.77
CA ILE A 52 2.20 -16.34 3.48
C ILE A 52 2.72 -17.60 2.79
N GLU A 53 3.38 -18.50 3.52
CA GLU A 53 3.92 -19.77 3.01
C GLU A 53 2.82 -20.71 2.49
N TYR A 54 1.62 -20.65 3.06
CA TYR A 54 0.48 -21.41 2.55
C TYR A 54 0.18 -21.09 1.08
N TYR A 55 0.31 -19.82 0.67
CA TYR A 55 0.16 -19.41 -0.72
C TYR A 55 1.42 -19.68 -1.57
N LYS A 56 2.44 -20.31 -0.98
CA LYS A 56 3.74 -20.58 -1.59
C LYS A 56 4.45 -19.28 -2.03
N TYR A 57 4.28 -18.22 -1.26
CA TYR A 57 5.01 -16.96 -1.40
C TYR A 57 6.21 -16.93 -0.47
N ASN A 58 7.21 -16.13 -0.80
CA ASN A 58 8.36 -15.91 0.06
C ASN A 58 8.08 -14.75 1.01
N PHE A 59 8.47 -14.90 2.29
CA PHE A 59 8.31 -13.85 3.30
C PHE A 59 9.67 -13.38 3.82
N PHE A 60 9.85 -12.07 3.85
CA PHE A 60 11.06 -11.39 4.28
C PHE A 60 10.68 -10.27 5.26
N PRO A 61 10.51 -10.58 6.56
CA PRO A 61 10.35 -9.53 7.57
C PRO A 61 11.68 -8.80 7.77
N ILE A 62 11.64 -7.47 7.75
CA ILE A 62 12.79 -6.59 7.91
C ILE A 62 12.57 -5.72 9.13
N ASP A 63 13.31 -6.00 10.21
CA ASP A 63 13.35 -5.16 11.40
C ASP A 63 14.12 -3.88 11.12
N CYS A 64 13.43 -2.76 11.08
CA CYS A 64 14.00 -1.48 10.69
C CYS A 64 14.66 -0.73 11.86
N ARG A 65 14.53 -1.17 13.12
CA ARG A 65 15.05 -0.50 14.31
C ARG A 65 16.54 -0.17 14.21
N LYS A 66 17.33 -1.18 13.88
CA LYS A 66 18.78 -1.00 13.77
C LYS A 66 19.15 0.06 12.73
N TYR A 67 18.46 0.06 11.60
CA TYR A 67 18.67 1.06 10.55
C TYR A 67 18.30 2.46 11.03
N LEU A 68 17.20 2.57 11.77
CA LEU A 68 16.70 3.82 12.32
C LEU A 68 17.61 4.37 13.44
N GLU A 69 18.19 3.50 14.28
CA GLU A 69 19.12 3.87 15.34
C GLU A 69 20.48 4.33 14.80
N GLU A 70 20.98 3.67 13.76
CA GLU A 70 22.27 4.00 13.12
C GLU A 70 22.20 5.28 12.29
N SER A 71 21.03 5.68 11.84
CA SER A 71 20.83 6.95 11.15
C SER A 71 20.65 8.07 12.18
N GLU A 72 21.72 8.78 12.53
CA GLU A 72 21.77 9.86 13.53
C GLU A 72 20.67 10.93 13.40
N ASN A 73 19.92 10.92 12.31
CA ASN A 73 18.92 11.92 11.94
C ASN A 73 17.46 11.46 12.16
N PHE A 74 17.21 10.21 12.58
CA PHE A 74 15.87 9.67 12.73
C PHE A 74 15.24 9.97 14.10
N ARG A 75 15.14 11.24 14.47
CA ARG A 75 14.31 11.66 15.60
C ARG A 75 12.91 12.01 15.11
N ILE A 76 12.17 11.00 14.64
CA ILE A 76 10.73 11.14 14.40
C ILE A 76 10.06 11.31 15.77
N ASN A 77 9.36 12.40 15.92
CA ASN A 77 8.58 12.67 17.13
C ASN A 77 7.46 11.62 17.21
N ARG A 78 7.27 10.94 18.35
CA ARG A 78 6.30 9.87 18.65
C ARG A 78 4.81 10.17 18.36
N TYR A 79 4.50 11.24 17.64
CA TYR A 79 3.13 11.62 17.27
C TYR A 79 2.60 10.89 16.02
N TYR A 80 3.49 10.37 15.16
CA TYR A 80 3.14 9.55 14.02
C TYR A 80 3.89 8.23 14.16
N THR A 81 3.23 7.12 13.86
CA THR A 81 3.90 5.83 13.92
C THR A 81 5.01 5.80 12.86
N ILE A 82 6.15 5.29 13.23
CA ILE A 82 7.33 5.24 12.35
C ILE A 82 7.07 4.41 11.11
N GLU A 83 6.19 3.42 11.23
CA GLU A 83 5.77 2.51 10.18
C GLU A 83 5.25 3.25 8.96
N MET A 84 4.57 4.39 9.14
CA MET A 84 4.07 5.19 8.03
C MET A 84 5.16 5.67 7.08
N TYR A 85 6.40 5.82 7.57
CA TYR A 85 7.53 6.31 6.76
C TYR A 85 8.45 5.21 6.26
N LEU A 86 8.39 3.98 6.82
CA LEU A 86 9.36 2.93 6.54
C LEU A 86 9.44 2.57 5.06
N TRP A 87 8.32 2.59 4.36
CA TRP A 87 8.28 2.25 2.94
C TRP A 87 9.12 3.21 2.06
N LEU A 88 9.26 4.48 2.46
CA LEU A 88 10.13 5.44 1.78
C LEU A 88 11.60 5.01 1.80
N PHE A 89 11.99 4.23 2.82
CA PHE A 89 13.35 3.69 2.98
C PHE A 89 13.53 2.32 2.29
N ALA A 90 12.49 1.77 1.68
CA ALA A 90 12.58 0.48 0.99
C ALA A 90 13.79 0.36 0.04
N PRO A 91 14.16 1.39 -0.74
CA PRO A 91 15.35 1.30 -1.61
C PRO A 91 16.63 0.91 -0.88
N TYR A 92 16.76 1.31 0.39
CA TYR A 92 17.98 1.09 1.18
C TYR A 92 17.89 -0.13 2.09
N LEU A 93 16.68 -0.66 2.32
CA LEU A 93 16.40 -1.80 3.20
C LEU A 93 16.28 -3.12 2.43
N LEU A 94 15.79 -3.06 1.19
CA LEU A 94 15.60 -4.25 0.35
C LEU A 94 16.94 -4.84 -0.13
N PRO A 95 17.01 -6.17 -0.40
CA PRO A 95 18.17 -6.81 -1.00
C PRO A 95 18.62 -6.11 -2.30
N LYS A 96 19.92 -6.15 -2.58
CA LYS A 96 20.53 -5.44 -3.74
C LYS A 96 19.99 -5.93 -5.08
N GLU A 97 19.51 -7.15 -5.13
CA GLU A 97 18.97 -7.81 -6.32
C GLU A 97 17.56 -7.32 -6.68
N VAL A 98 16.90 -6.60 -5.77
CA VAL A 98 15.60 -6.02 -6.00
C VAL A 98 15.78 -4.70 -6.74
N ASP A 99 15.37 -4.67 -7.99
CA ASP A 99 15.42 -3.50 -8.87
C ASP A 99 14.08 -2.74 -8.95
N ARG A 100 12.98 -3.45 -8.66
CA ARG A 100 11.60 -2.95 -8.72
C ARG A 100 10.77 -3.55 -7.60
N ALA A 101 9.93 -2.75 -6.97
CA ALA A 101 8.97 -3.21 -5.97
C ALA A 101 7.66 -2.43 -6.04
N LEU A 102 6.56 -3.09 -5.70
CA LEU A 102 5.25 -2.46 -5.52
C LEU A 102 4.96 -2.34 -4.03
N TYR A 103 4.84 -1.11 -3.55
CA TYR A 103 4.34 -0.83 -2.21
C TYR A 103 2.81 -0.82 -2.21
N LEU A 104 2.22 -1.45 -1.20
CA LEU A 104 0.79 -1.48 -0.95
C LEU A 104 0.52 -1.22 0.53
N ASP A 105 -0.43 -0.34 0.82
CA ASP A 105 -1.03 -0.25 2.16
C ASP A 105 -1.78 -1.54 2.50
N ALA A 106 -1.86 -1.89 3.77
CA ALA A 106 -2.54 -3.11 4.21
C ALA A 106 -4.07 -3.04 4.09
N ASP A 107 -4.64 -1.84 3.94
CA ASP A 107 -6.08 -1.56 3.87
C ASP A 107 -6.64 -1.57 2.44
N ILE A 108 -6.16 -2.49 1.64
CA ILE A 108 -6.49 -2.67 0.23
C ILE A 108 -7.10 -4.06 0.02
N VAL A 109 -7.96 -4.21 -0.98
CA VAL A 109 -8.28 -5.51 -1.59
C VAL A 109 -7.94 -5.48 -3.07
N ASN A 110 -7.41 -6.59 -3.57
CA ASN A 110 -7.06 -6.77 -4.96
C ASN A 110 -8.21 -7.45 -5.71
N MET A 111 -8.68 -6.82 -6.80
CA MET A 111 -9.82 -7.28 -7.59
C MET A 111 -9.39 -8.01 -8.86
N ASN A 112 -8.30 -7.58 -9.48
CA ASN A 112 -7.81 -8.12 -10.75
C ASN A 112 -6.29 -8.25 -10.77
N SER A 113 -5.73 -8.82 -11.86
CA SER A 113 -4.30 -9.05 -11.99
C SER A 113 -3.47 -7.78 -11.80
N VAL A 114 -2.44 -7.89 -10.95
CA VAL A 114 -1.48 -6.78 -10.71
C VAL A 114 -0.39 -6.70 -11.80
N LYS A 115 -0.36 -7.63 -12.75
CA LYS A 115 0.75 -7.82 -13.68
C LYS A 115 1.00 -6.58 -14.53
N ASP A 116 -0.05 -6.01 -15.09
CA ASP A 116 0.08 -4.88 -16.01
C ASP A 116 0.54 -3.62 -15.28
N PHE A 117 0.07 -3.40 -14.05
CA PHE A 117 0.56 -2.32 -13.22
C PHE A 117 2.02 -2.51 -12.82
N TYR A 118 2.37 -3.72 -12.34
CA TYR A 118 3.73 -4.03 -11.89
C TYR A 118 4.77 -3.93 -13.00
N SER A 119 4.42 -4.29 -14.24
CA SER A 119 5.33 -4.32 -15.38
C SER A 119 5.43 -3.01 -16.18
N GLN A 120 4.76 -1.95 -15.72
CA GLN A 120 4.80 -0.66 -16.40
C GLN A 120 6.22 -0.11 -16.55
N ASP A 121 6.47 0.57 -17.65
CA ASP A 121 7.67 1.37 -17.84
C ASP A 121 7.59 2.64 -16.98
N PHE A 122 8.66 2.96 -16.30
CA PHE A 122 8.78 4.17 -15.49
C PHE A 122 8.94 5.45 -16.31
N GLU A 123 9.23 5.36 -17.60
CA GLU A 123 9.48 6.51 -18.48
C GLU A 123 10.50 7.50 -17.89
N ASP A 124 11.59 6.94 -17.36
CA ASP A 124 12.65 7.65 -16.66
C ASP A 124 12.25 8.30 -15.32
N ARG A 125 11.11 7.95 -14.77
CA ARG A 125 10.66 8.38 -13.43
C ARG A 125 11.11 7.42 -12.33
N LEU A 126 11.08 7.91 -11.10
CA LEU A 126 11.42 7.11 -9.90
C LEU A 126 10.23 6.26 -9.43
N PHE A 127 9.01 6.74 -9.69
CA PHE A 127 7.79 6.13 -9.20
C PHE A 127 6.68 6.12 -10.24
N VAL A 128 5.71 5.20 -10.05
CA VAL A 128 4.37 5.29 -10.66
C VAL A 128 3.36 5.33 -9.52
N ALA A 129 2.52 6.35 -9.49
CA ALA A 129 1.49 6.54 -8.47
C ALA A 129 0.24 7.23 -9.03
N MET A 130 -0.82 7.31 -8.24
CA MET A 130 -2.11 7.85 -8.65
C MET A 130 -2.44 9.15 -7.94
N ASP A 131 -2.97 10.10 -8.69
CA ASP A 131 -3.52 11.35 -8.17
C ASP A 131 -5.05 11.36 -8.26
N TYR A 132 -5.73 11.69 -7.16
CA TYR A 132 -7.18 11.91 -7.13
C TYR A 132 -7.53 13.32 -7.63
N LYS A 133 -7.33 13.57 -8.93
CA LYS A 133 -7.44 14.90 -9.59
C LYS A 133 -8.62 15.75 -9.15
N ILE A 134 -9.82 15.15 -9.08
CA ILE A 134 -11.04 15.90 -8.72
C ILE A 134 -10.97 16.48 -7.31
N LYS A 135 -10.46 15.70 -6.36
CA LYS A 135 -10.27 16.14 -4.98
C LYS A 135 -9.14 17.16 -4.90
N ASN A 136 -8.09 16.94 -5.67
CA ASN A 136 -6.86 17.70 -5.58
C ASN A 136 -6.95 19.06 -6.30
N GLN A 137 -7.72 19.23 -7.38
CA GLN A 137 -7.90 20.54 -8.03
C GLN A 137 -8.29 21.67 -7.05
N ILE A 138 -9.08 21.35 -6.02
CA ILE A 138 -9.49 22.36 -5.01
C ILE A 138 -8.41 22.56 -3.93
N ILE A 139 -7.70 21.49 -3.56
CA ILE A 139 -6.78 21.48 -2.41
C ILE A 139 -5.33 21.76 -2.84
N GLN A 140 -5.00 21.56 -4.12
CA GLN A 140 -3.65 21.68 -4.65
C GLN A 140 -2.98 23.04 -4.38
N PRO A 141 -3.64 24.19 -4.58
CA PRO A 141 -3.02 25.48 -4.26
C PRO A 141 -2.63 25.60 -2.78
N PHE A 142 -3.42 25.00 -1.88
CA PHE A 142 -3.10 24.98 -0.45
C PHE A 142 -1.92 24.03 -0.16
N ASN A 143 -1.90 22.83 -0.78
CA ASN A 143 -0.80 21.90 -0.65
C ASN A 143 0.50 22.48 -1.18
N ASN A 144 0.47 23.13 -2.34
CA ASN A 144 1.63 23.78 -2.95
C ASN A 144 2.20 24.88 -2.06
N LEU A 145 1.34 25.71 -1.45
CA LEU A 145 1.77 26.74 -0.50
C LEU A 145 2.37 26.11 0.76
N ARG A 146 1.71 25.10 1.33
CA ARG A 146 2.12 24.44 2.57
C ARG A 146 3.41 23.66 2.41
N LEU A 147 3.50 22.84 1.37
CA LEU A 147 4.67 21.99 1.08
C LEU A 147 5.77 22.73 0.32
N ARG A 148 5.54 23.97 -0.09
CA ARG A 148 6.48 24.78 -0.89
C ARG A 148 6.81 24.17 -2.27
N THR A 149 5.89 23.38 -2.81
CA THR A 149 5.97 22.75 -4.14
C THR A 149 5.21 23.62 -5.15
N LYS A 150 5.71 24.83 -5.43
CA LYS A 150 4.98 25.91 -6.13
C LYS A 150 4.44 25.52 -7.49
N ASP A 151 5.11 24.59 -8.18
CA ASP A 151 4.82 24.20 -9.56
C ASP A 151 4.27 22.77 -9.64
N ALA A 152 3.88 22.14 -8.51
CA ALA A 152 3.31 20.80 -8.52
C ALA A 152 1.86 20.83 -9.02
N ASP A 153 1.59 20.16 -10.13
CA ASP A 153 0.24 20.01 -10.69
C ASP A 153 -0.58 18.93 -9.97
N ASN A 154 0.08 17.96 -9.33
CA ASN A 154 -0.51 16.77 -8.75
C ASN A 154 -0.15 16.63 -7.26
N TYR A 155 -0.99 15.87 -6.53
CA TYR A 155 -0.71 15.41 -5.17
C TYR A 155 -1.06 13.92 -5.06
N PHE A 156 -0.03 13.11 -5.17
CA PHE A 156 -0.14 11.67 -5.30
C PHE A 156 -0.50 10.98 -3.97
N ASN A 157 -1.35 9.98 -4.06
CA ASN A 157 -1.65 9.08 -2.95
C ASN A 157 -0.55 8.03 -2.80
N THR A 158 -0.23 7.67 -1.57
CA THR A 158 0.87 6.76 -1.23
C THR A 158 0.46 5.32 -0.92
N GLY A 159 -0.83 4.99 -0.93
CA GLY A 159 -1.27 3.63 -0.59
C GLY A 159 -0.91 2.56 -1.63
N ILE A 160 -0.62 2.98 -2.88
CA ILE A 160 -0.20 2.07 -3.96
C ILE A 160 0.85 2.78 -4.79
N VAL A 161 2.11 2.34 -4.68
CA VAL A 161 3.25 3.00 -5.33
C VAL A 161 4.19 1.96 -5.94
N LEU A 162 4.36 2.01 -7.27
CA LEU A 162 5.39 1.22 -7.93
C LEU A 162 6.71 2.00 -7.90
N MET A 163 7.77 1.35 -7.41
CA MET A 163 9.07 1.95 -7.14
C MET A 163 10.15 1.42 -8.08
N ASN A 164 10.91 2.32 -8.72
CA ASN A 164 12.16 2.02 -9.41
C ASN A 164 13.29 1.98 -8.38
N ILE A 165 13.44 0.85 -7.70
CA ILE A 165 14.38 0.68 -6.58
C ILE A 165 15.82 0.92 -7.01
N GLN A 166 16.20 0.44 -8.22
CA GLN A 166 17.54 0.63 -8.73
C GLN A 166 17.84 2.13 -8.90
N LYS A 167 16.99 2.86 -9.62
CA LYS A 167 17.20 4.28 -9.90
C LYS A 167 17.15 5.12 -8.62
N LEU A 168 16.27 4.78 -7.68
CA LEU A 168 16.21 5.43 -6.36
C LEU A 168 17.53 5.31 -5.60
N ARG A 169 18.19 4.15 -5.62
CA ARG A 169 19.50 3.96 -5.00
C ARG A 169 20.63 4.77 -5.65
N GLU A 170 20.52 4.98 -6.96
CA GLU A 170 21.52 5.72 -7.73
C GLU A 170 21.40 7.24 -7.56
N GLU A 171 20.17 7.75 -7.45
CA GLU A 171 19.89 9.18 -7.53
C GLU A 171 19.51 9.83 -6.20
N ARG A 172 19.13 9.03 -5.19
CA ARG A 172 18.60 9.50 -3.91
C ARG A 172 19.33 8.89 -2.71
N THR A 173 19.17 9.52 -1.56
CA THR A 173 19.75 9.06 -0.30
C THR A 173 18.70 8.98 0.80
N ALA A 174 18.89 8.04 1.73
CA ALA A 174 18.05 7.93 2.92
C ALA A 174 18.08 9.21 3.78
N LYS A 175 19.18 9.97 3.70
CA LYS A 175 19.34 11.23 4.43
C LYS A 175 18.34 12.30 3.97
N GLU A 176 18.10 12.42 2.66
CA GLU A 176 17.11 13.36 2.10
C GLU A 176 15.71 13.11 2.66
N ILE A 177 15.32 11.84 2.82
CA ILE A 177 14.03 11.46 3.41
C ILE A 177 13.96 11.88 4.87
N SER A 178 15.02 11.57 5.64
CA SER A 178 15.11 11.92 7.06
C SER A 178 15.05 13.42 7.29
N GLU A 179 15.80 14.20 6.50
CA GLU A 179 15.82 15.66 6.56
C GLU A 179 14.44 16.23 6.18
N ALA A 180 13.77 15.71 5.13
CA ALA A 180 12.45 16.16 4.74
C ALA A 180 11.41 15.93 5.85
N VAL A 181 11.45 14.80 6.56
CA VAL A 181 10.57 14.51 7.70
C VAL A 181 10.82 15.50 8.85
N VAL A 182 12.09 15.71 9.21
CA VAL A 182 12.46 16.56 10.36
C VAL A 182 12.17 18.03 10.08
N ASP A 183 12.56 18.53 8.92
CA ASP A 183 12.48 19.95 8.57
C ASP A 183 11.05 20.41 8.31
N ASN A 184 10.18 19.50 7.86
CA ASN A 184 8.79 19.81 7.50
C ASN A 184 7.77 19.36 8.54
N LYS A 185 8.15 18.75 9.65
CA LYS A 185 7.24 18.18 10.67
C LYS A 185 6.10 19.10 11.13
N ALA A 186 6.29 20.41 11.10
CA ALA A 186 5.29 21.39 11.54
C ALA A 186 4.17 21.62 10.50
N ILE A 187 4.40 21.22 9.24
CA ILE A 187 3.49 21.44 8.13
C ILE A 187 2.92 20.12 7.56
N LEU A 188 3.38 18.96 8.04
CA LEU A 188 2.85 17.67 7.60
C LEU A 188 1.44 17.45 8.17
N ILE A 189 0.50 17.08 7.29
CA ILE A 189 -0.90 16.74 7.63
C ILE A 189 -1.14 15.24 7.37
N LEU A 190 -0.66 14.76 6.23
CA LEU A 190 -0.60 13.35 5.84
C LEU A 190 0.89 12.96 5.77
N PRO A 191 1.47 12.43 6.84
CA PRO A 191 2.91 12.49 7.08
C PRO A 191 3.77 11.93 5.95
N ASP A 192 3.60 10.67 5.59
CA ASP A 192 4.34 9.99 4.53
C ASP A 192 3.99 10.54 3.14
N GLN A 193 2.69 10.76 2.89
CA GLN A 193 2.20 11.29 1.62
C GLN A 193 2.70 12.72 1.38
N ASP A 194 2.76 13.55 2.41
CA ASP A 194 3.31 14.91 2.33
C ASP A 194 4.81 14.88 2.01
N VAL A 195 5.58 14.01 2.69
CA VAL A 195 7.02 13.86 2.43
C VAL A 195 7.28 13.32 1.04
N PHE A 196 6.50 12.33 0.58
CA PHE A 196 6.59 11.77 -0.75
C PHE A 196 6.35 12.85 -1.83
N ASN A 197 5.28 13.62 -1.71
CA ASN A 197 4.96 14.68 -2.65
C ASN A 197 5.95 15.85 -2.56
N TYR A 198 6.44 16.19 -1.37
CA TYR A 198 7.47 17.21 -1.18
C TYR A 198 8.77 16.85 -1.91
N LEU A 199 9.23 15.59 -1.79
CA LEU A 199 10.49 15.16 -2.35
C LEU A 199 10.43 14.82 -3.85
N TYR A 200 9.31 14.26 -4.33
CA TYR A 200 9.30 13.52 -5.59
C TYR A 200 8.20 13.94 -6.59
N HIS A 201 7.42 15.00 -6.34
CA HIS A 201 6.28 15.37 -7.19
C HIS A 201 6.60 15.44 -8.71
N ASP A 202 7.82 15.85 -9.08
CA ASP A 202 8.27 15.93 -10.49
C ASP A 202 8.85 14.61 -11.02
N GLU A 203 9.00 13.59 -10.18
CA GLU A 203 9.65 12.32 -10.51
C GLU A 203 8.68 11.15 -10.48
N ILE A 204 7.40 11.44 -10.47
CA ILE A 204 6.31 10.46 -10.45
C ILE A 204 5.66 10.41 -11.82
N LYS A 205 5.57 9.21 -12.39
CA LYS A 205 4.68 8.95 -13.51
C LYS A 205 3.26 8.77 -12.98
N GLU A 206 2.36 9.60 -13.46
CA GLU A 206 0.94 9.50 -13.10
C GLU A 206 0.28 8.30 -13.76
N ASN A 207 -0.62 7.62 -13.02
CA ASN A 207 -1.47 6.57 -13.54
C ASN A 207 -2.94 6.77 -13.14
N SER A 208 -3.84 5.97 -13.72
CA SER A 208 -5.28 6.05 -13.48
C SER A 208 -5.65 5.55 -12.08
N TRP A 209 -6.14 6.45 -11.23
CA TRP A 209 -6.67 6.09 -9.92
C TRP A 209 -7.98 5.30 -10.03
N GLU A 210 -8.74 5.50 -11.11
CA GLU A 210 -10.02 4.83 -11.37
C GLU A 210 -9.89 3.32 -11.52
N ILE A 211 -8.70 2.83 -11.86
CA ILE A 211 -8.40 1.41 -12.00
C ILE A 211 -7.50 0.91 -10.88
N TYR A 212 -6.46 1.67 -10.57
CA TYR A 212 -5.37 1.18 -9.72
C TYR A 212 -5.42 1.67 -8.27
N ASN A 213 -6.36 2.58 -7.91
CA ASN A 213 -6.47 3.06 -6.53
C ASN A 213 -7.88 3.61 -6.24
N VAL A 214 -8.89 2.74 -6.33
CA VAL A 214 -10.28 3.16 -6.19
C VAL A 214 -10.63 3.39 -4.72
N ASP A 215 -10.88 4.64 -4.36
CA ASP A 215 -11.43 5.01 -3.04
C ASP A 215 -12.96 4.80 -3.05
N PRO A 216 -13.54 4.01 -2.12
CA PRO A 216 -14.97 3.76 -2.05
C PRO A 216 -15.85 5.01 -2.00
N ARG A 217 -15.34 6.08 -1.40
CA ARG A 217 -16.06 7.37 -1.28
C ARG A 217 -16.13 8.08 -2.62
N LEU A 218 -15.05 8.07 -3.37
CA LEU A 218 -14.99 8.65 -4.72
C LEU A 218 -15.81 7.82 -5.70
N TYR A 219 -15.71 6.50 -5.64
CA TYR A 219 -16.53 5.60 -6.45
C TYR A 219 -18.01 5.93 -6.34
N GLN A 220 -18.53 6.11 -5.13
CA GLN A 220 -19.94 6.43 -4.93
C GLN A 220 -20.35 7.76 -5.60
N VAL A 221 -19.47 8.76 -5.58
CA VAL A 221 -19.71 10.03 -6.29
C VAL A 221 -19.75 9.80 -7.80
N PHE A 222 -18.82 9.02 -8.35
CA PHE A 222 -18.78 8.73 -9.80
C PHE A 222 -19.97 7.87 -10.25
N GLN A 223 -20.35 6.91 -9.44
CA GLN A 223 -21.55 6.10 -9.68
C GLN A 223 -22.81 6.97 -9.80
N LEU A 224 -22.94 8.00 -8.96
CA LEU A 224 -24.07 8.93 -9.03
C LEU A 224 -24.03 9.82 -10.29
N ILE A 225 -22.85 10.17 -10.79
CA ILE A 225 -22.68 11.02 -11.97
C ILE A 225 -22.87 10.22 -13.26
N ASN A 226 -22.30 9.02 -13.33
CA ASN A 226 -22.35 8.15 -14.51
C ASN A 226 -22.52 6.68 -14.13
N PRO A 227 -23.72 6.24 -13.75
CA PRO A 227 -23.99 4.88 -13.28
C PRO A 227 -23.87 3.82 -14.38
N GLU A 228 -23.93 4.21 -15.64
CA GLU A 228 -23.74 3.27 -16.76
C GLU A 228 -22.28 2.82 -16.87
N THR A 229 -21.34 3.71 -16.61
CA THR A 229 -19.90 3.40 -16.62
C THR A 229 -19.44 2.86 -15.28
N TYR A 230 -19.71 3.56 -14.20
CA TYR A 230 -19.22 3.22 -12.86
C TYR A 230 -20.21 2.35 -12.08
N ASN A 231 -20.38 1.11 -12.50
CA ASN A 231 -21.22 0.10 -11.84
C ASN A 231 -20.36 -1.02 -11.24
N LEU A 232 -20.99 -1.96 -10.53
CA LEU A 232 -20.25 -3.05 -9.88
C LEU A 232 -19.61 -4.00 -10.88
N GLY A 233 -20.20 -4.20 -12.06
CA GLY A 233 -19.59 -4.99 -13.14
C GLY A 233 -18.28 -4.37 -13.60
N TRP A 234 -18.22 -3.03 -13.78
CA TRP A 234 -16.98 -2.34 -14.08
C TRP A 234 -15.92 -2.53 -12.95
N VAL A 235 -16.34 -2.51 -11.69
CA VAL A 235 -15.40 -2.78 -10.58
C VAL A 235 -14.84 -4.20 -10.66
N GLU A 236 -15.67 -5.17 -10.98
CA GLU A 236 -15.27 -6.59 -11.07
C GLU A 236 -14.38 -6.86 -12.29
N ASP A 237 -14.61 -6.17 -13.41
CA ASP A 237 -13.92 -6.42 -14.67
C ASP A 237 -12.61 -5.59 -14.81
N GLU A 238 -12.58 -4.35 -14.32
CA GLU A 238 -11.51 -3.39 -14.65
C GLU A 238 -10.67 -2.94 -13.45
N VAL A 239 -11.27 -2.85 -12.24
CA VAL A 239 -10.55 -2.33 -11.07
C VAL A 239 -9.51 -3.32 -10.58
N VAL A 240 -8.29 -2.86 -10.36
CA VAL A 240 -7.20 -3.69 -9.83
C VAL A 240 -7.15 -3.62 -8.31
N PHE A 241 -7.31 -2.43 -7.74
CA PHE A 241 -7.27 -2.26 -6.29
C PHE A 241 -8.39 -1.36 -5.79
N ILE A 242 -9.07 -1.80 -4.73
CA ILE A 242 -9.94 -0.97 -3.90
C ILE A 242 -9.16 -0.62 -2.63
N HIS A 243 -8.99 0.67 -2.35
CA HIS A 243 -8.24 1.18 -1.23
C HIS A 243 -9.17 1.84 -0.22
N PHE A 244 -9.32 1.26 0.94
CA PHE A 244 -10.16 1.76 2.03
C PHE A 244 -9.47 2.88 2.82
N ALA A 245 -8.96 3.89 2.11
CA ALA A 245 -8.20 4.99 2.69
C ALA A 245 -8.99 5.80 3.73
N GLY A 246 -8.30 6.37 4.73
CA GLY A 246 -8.87 7.27 5.73
C GLY A 246 -9.46 6.59 6.96
N LYS A 247 -10.34 7.29 7.69
CA LYS A 247 -10.79 6.89 9.04
C LYS A 247 -11.78 5.71 9.04
N HIS A 248 -12.62 5.66 8.02
CA HIS A 248 -13.75 4.73 7.96
C HIS A 248 -13.29 3.43 7.33
N LYS A 249 -13.24 2.38 8.11
CA LYS A 249 -12.73 1.08 7.70
C LYS A 249 -13.84 0.02 7.76
N PRO A 250 -14.03 -0.81 6.72
CA PRO A 250 -15.07 -1.83 6.71
C PRO A 250 -14.92 -2.80 7.89
N TRP A 251 -13.71 -3.25 8.23
CA TRP A 251 -13.46 -4.18 9.34
C TRP A 251 -13.73 -3.59 10.73
N VAL A 252 -13.73 -2.25 10.87
CA VAL A 252 -14.04 -1.56 12.12
C VAL A 252 -15.53 -1.27 12.22
N GLU A 253 -16.13 -0.72 11.17
CA GLU A 253 -17.52 -0.26 11.16
C GLU A 253 -18.52 -1.39 10.86
N ARG A 254 -18.08 -2.44 10.18
CA ARG A 254 -18.87 -3.63 9.85
C ARG A 254 -20.20 -3.23 9.17
N GLU A 255 -21.34 -3.59 9.75
CA GLU A 255 -22.68 -3.29 9.23
C GLU A 255 -22.99 -1.78 9.11
N LYS A 256 -22.20 -0.92 9.74
CA LYS A 256 -22.36 0.54 9.67
C LYS A 256 -21.54 1.17 8.53
N TYR A 257 -20.71 0.38 7.87
CA TYR A 257 -19.93 0.87 6.74
C TYR A 257 -20.84 1.26 5.58
N LYS A 258 -20.71 2.50 5.09
CA LYS A 258 -21.73 3.14 4.24
C LYS A 258 -21.50 2.99 2.74
N TRP A 259 -20.26 2.64 2.34
CA TRP A 259 -19.87 2.64 0.94
C TRP A 259 -19.95 1.24 0.34
N ASP A 260 -20.59 1.12 -0.84
CA ASP A 260 -20.93 -0.15 -1.49
C ASP A 260 -19.72 -1.07 -1.70
N LEU A 261 -18.54 -0.49 -1.99
CA LEU A 261 -17.34 -1.30 -2.22
C LEU A 261 -16.85 -2.04 -0.97
N GLY A 262 -17.36 -1.72 0.23
CA GLY A 262 -17.08 -2.48 1.45
C GLY A 262 -17.48 -3.95 1.35
N LYS A 263 -18.46 -4.30 0.49
CA LYS A 263 -18.87 -5.68 0.25
C LYS A 263 -17.69 -6.57 -0.16
N TYR A 264 -16.76 -6.07 -0.97
CA TYR A 264 -15.62 -6.85 -1.45
C TYR A 264 -14.64 -7.20 -0.34
N TYR A 265 -14.44 -6.30 0.64
CA TYR A 265 -13.67 -6.64 1.82
C TYR A 265 -14.30 -7.83 2.58
N PHE A 266 -15.62 -7.78 2.82
CA PHE A 266 -16.33 -8.84 3.55
C PHE A 266 -16.39 -10.15 2.77
N GLU A 267 -16.49 -10.09 1.45
CA GLU A 267 -16.44 -11.28 0.58
C GLU A 267 -15.08 -11.97 0.68
N PHE A 268 -13.97 -11.23 0.56
CA PHE A 268 -12.61 -11.79 0.70
C PHE A 268 -12.32 -12.24 2.13
N GLU A 269 -12.77 -11.51 3.15
CA GLU A 269 -12.68 -11.93 4.54
C GLU A 269 -13.38 -13.26 4.76
N LYS A 270 -14.60 -13.41 4.24
CA LYS A 270 -15.34 -14.67 4.33
C LYS A 270 -14.62 -15.81 3.63
N MET A 271 -14.16 -15.62 2.40
CA MET A 271 -13.42 -16.64 1.65
C MET A 271 -12.14 -17.07 2.40
N LEU A 272 -11.47 -16.13 3.05
CA LEU A 272 -10.32 -16.41 3.91
C LEU A 272 -10.72 -17.31 5.09
N MET A 273 -11.82 -17.00 5.79
CA MET A 273 -12.31 -17.78 6.92
C MET A 273 -12.75 -19.19 6.49
N ASP A 274 -13.42 -19.31 5.35
CA ASP A 274 -13.79 -20.60 4.77
C ASP A 274 -12.52 -21.46 4.51
N THR A 275 -11.45 -20.83 3.97
CA THR A 275 -10.15 -21.50 3.78
C THR A 275 -9.53 -21.99 5.10
N TYR A 276 -9.65 -21.25 6.19
CA TYR A 276 -9.15 -21.71 7.50
C TYR A 276 -9.94 -22.92 8.01
N THR A 277 -11.25 -22.91 7.86
CA THR A 277 -12.12 -24.02 8.28
C THR A 277 -11.80 -25.30 7.52
N GLU A 278 -11.57 -25.20 6.21
CA GLU A 278 -11.15 -26.33 5.38
C GLU A 278 -9.81 -26.91 5.84
N ARG A 279 -8.83 -26.04 6.13
CA ARG A 279 -7.51 -26.46 6.63
C ARG A 279 -7.59 -27.23 7.96
N GLU A 280 -8.40 -26.75 8.89
CA GLU A 280 -8.60 -27.44 10.18
C GLU A 280 -9.24 -28.80 9.98
N SER A 281 -10.23 -28.91 9.10
CA SER A 281 -10.88 -30.17 8.75
C SER A 281 -9.88 -31.17 8.17
N ASP A 282 -9.04 -30.75 7.19
CA ASP A 282 -8.04 -31.61 6.56
C ASP A 282 -6.95 -32.06 7.53
N ARG A 283 -6.57 -31.22 8.50
CA ARG A 283 -5.64 -31.61 9.59
C ARG A 283 -6.24 -32.68 10.50
N ILE A 284 -7.52 -32.59 10.81
CA ILE A 284 -8.23 -33.58 11.65
C ILE A 284 -8.36 -34.92 10.89
N ASP A 285 -8.62 -34.87 9.59
CA ASP A 285 -8.77 -36.05 8.72
C ASP A 285 -7.44 -36.70 8.31
N GLY A 286 -6.30 -36.16 8.76
CA GLY A 286 -4.95 -36.70 8.47
C GLY A 286 -4.50 -36.57 7.00
N ARG A 287 -5.14 -35.70 6.23
CA ARG A 287 -4.72 -35.36 4.87
C ARG A 287 -3.60 -34.32 4.95
N THR A 288 -2.37 -34.81 4.83
CA THR A 288 -1.17 -33.96 4.75
C THR A 288 -1.07 -33.35 3.34
N PHE A 289 -0.82 -32.02 3.27
CA PHE A 289 -0.45 -31.30 2.03
C PHE A 289 1.02 -31.46 1.71
#